data_13a3de658f7f2424e1437831f1cd630f
#
_entry.id   13a3de658f7f2424e1437831f1cd630f
#
_cell.length_a   1.000
_cell.length_b   1.000
_cell.length_c   1.000
_cell.angle_alpha   90.00
_cell.angle_beta   90.00
_cell.angle_gamma   90.00
#
_symmetry.space_group_name_H-M   'P 1'
#
loop_
_entity.id
_entity.type
_entity.pdbx_description
1 polymer ?
#
loop_
_entity_poly.entity_id
_entity_poly.type
_entity_poly.pdbx_seq_one_letter_code
_entity_poly.pdbx_strand_id
1 'polypeptide(L)'
;MGNGQGDLPLAALEHAEDERGMENVLERVARRLQAEGAHVGGLVHRVDDYPSGSKRMVLFDLRTNRSFELSQDLGGASVACNLNPQALSEASAVLRQALADGVDLVVINRFGGVEAEGGGFVMEFADFIEAGIPVLTAVAARHQSGWQRFTGGLHAALPADEEALMAWCRAQLARRKADGTVPASAKADVPPQTGGDAGASEGRVRTPGRHPALA
;
A
#
# COMPACT_ATOMS: atom_id res chain seq x y z
N MET A 1 -8.80 2.57 37.97
CA MET A 1 -8.52 1.18 37.56
C MET A 1 -8.65 1.19 36.04
N GLY A 2 -7.55 1.41 35.34
CA GLY A 2 -7.54 1.44 33.89
C GLY A 2 -7.69 0.03 33.38
N ASN A 3 -8.73 -0.22 32.57
CA ASN A 3 -8.88 -1.44 31.82
C ASN A 3 -7.73 -1.51 30.82
N GLY A 4 -6.71 -2.28 31.16
CA GLY A 4 -5.64 -2.66 30.26
C GLY A 4 -6.11 -3.73 29.27
N GLN A 5 -7.15 -3.43 28.52
CA GLN A 5 -7.47 -4.13 27.30
C GLN A 5 -6.51 -3.52 26.25
N GLY A 6 -5.41 -4.21 26.01
CA GLY A 6 -4.44 -3.80 25.03
C GLY A 6 -5.11 -3.75 23.66
N ASP A 7 -5.46 -2.55 23.23
CA ASP A 7 -5.95 -2.33 21.87
C ASP A 7 -4.86 -2.82 20.92
N LEU A 8 -5.22 -3.72 20.02
CA LEU A 8 -4.33 -4.09 18.93
C LEU A 8 -3.93 -2.80 18.16
N PRO A 9 -2.73 -2.74 17.60
CA PRO A 9 -2.32 -1.61 16.76
C PRO A 9 -3.06 -1.64 15.42
N LEU A 10 -4.38 -1.65 15.48
CA LEU A 10 -5.27 -1.90 14.36
C LEU A 10 -6.46 -0.96 14.41
N ALA A 11 -6.70 -0.24 13.33
CA ALA A 11 -7.87 0.63 13.18
C ALA A 11 -8.56 0.44 11.84
N ALA A 12 -9.87 0.56 11.87
CA ALA A 12 -10.70 0.60 10.68
C ALA A 12 -11.46 1.92 10.59
N LEU A 13 -11.36 2.58 9.44
CA LEU A 13 -12.34 3.54 9.00
C LEU A 13 -13.60 2.77 8.62
N GLU A 14 -14.64 2.87 9.43
CA GLU A 14 -15.93 2.22 9.18
C GLU A 14 -16.85 3.17 8.41
N HIS A 15 -17.42 2.71 7.30
CA HIS A 15 -18.22 3.55 6.42
C HIS A 15 -19.47 2.84 5.89
N ALA A 16 -20.48 3.63 5.51
CA ALA A 16 -21.66 3.13 4.79
C ALA A 16 -21.29 2.68 3.37
N GLU A 17 -22.13 1.82 2.76
CA GLU A 17 -21.82 1.21 1.46
C GLU A 17 -21.80 2.20 0.28
N ASP A 18 -22.57 3.26 0.40
CA ASP A 18 -22.75 4.30 -0.62
C ASP A 18 -21.79 5.51 -0.45
N GLU A 19 -20.96 5.49 0.59
CA GLU A 19 -19.97 6.52 0.85
C GLU A 19 -18.79 6.40 -0.15
N ARG A 20 -18.82 7.26 -1.16
CA ARG A 20 -17.76 7.33 -2.17
C ARG A 20 -16.59 8.17 -1.69
N GLY A 21 -15.38 7.81 -2.13
CA GLY A 21 -14.16 8.59 -1.87
C GLY A 21 -13.45 8.24 -0.58
N MET A 22 -13.90 7.23 0.15
CA MET A 22 -13.22 6.74 1.36
C MET A 22 -11.80 6.24 1.08
N GLU A 23 -11.59 5.64 -0.10
CA GLU A 23 -10.27 5.22 -0.56
C GLU A 23 -9.28 6.39 -0.59
N ASN A 24 -9.75 7.58 -1.00
CA ASN A 24 -8.91 8.78 -1.07
C ASN A 24 -8.55 9.33 0.31
N VAL A 25 -9.38 9.12 1.34
CA VAL A 25 -9.09 9.58 2.71
C VAL A 25 -7.87 8.85 3.26
N LEU A 26 -7.82 7.53 3.13
CA LEU A 26 -6.67 6.73 3.60
C LEU A 26 -5.38 7.10 2.86
N GLU A 27 -5.45 7.35 1.56
CA GLU A 27 -4.30 7.81 0.79
C GLU A 27 -3.81 9.18 1.28
N ARG A 28 -4.72 10.15 1.49
CA ARG A 28 -4.33 11.47 2.00
C ARG A 28 -3.68 11.39 3.38
N VAL A 29 -4.26 10.59 4.30
CA VAL A 29 -3.66 10.34 5.62
C VAL A 29 -2.26 9.76 5.48
N ALA A 30 -2.07 8.73 4.65
CA ALA A 30 -0.76 8.13 4.42
C ALA A 30 0.26 9.15 3.87
N ARG A 31 -0.14 9.95 2.88
CA ARG A 31 0.74 10.98 2.29
C ARG A 31 1.10 12.09 3.29
N ARG A 32 0.16 12.51 4.14
CA ARG A 32 0.45 13.48 5.21
C ARG A 32 1.46 12.94 6.20
N LEU A 33 1.29 11.69 6.65
CA LEU A 33 2.25 11.04 7.56
C LEU A 33 3.63 10.88 6.92
N GLN A 34 3.71 10.53 5.63
CA GLN A 34 4.98 10.49 4.90
C GLN A 34 5.65 11.86 4.83
N ALA A 35 4.86 12.94 4.60
CA ALA A 35 5.37 14.31 4.62
C ALA A 35 5.84 14.76 6.01
N GLU A 36 5.30 14.19 7.09
CA GLU A 36 5.76 14.36 8.48
C GLU A 36 7.00 13.50 8.82
N GLY A 37 7.51 12.73 7.85
CA GLY A 37 8.72 11.91 7.99
C GLY A 37 8.49 10.50 8.51
N ALA A 38 7.24 10.01 8.59
CA ALA A 38 6.96 8.62 8.94
C ALA A 38 7.17 7.69 7.75
N HIS A 39 7.74 6.52 7.98
CA HIS A 39 7.84 5.45 6.99
C HIS A 39 6.49 4.72 6.88
N VAL A 40 5.61 5.20 6.02
CA VAL A 40 4.31 4.58 5.77
C VAL A 40 4.39 3.72 4.53
N GLY A 41 4.10 2.42 4.69
CA GLY A 41 3.95 1.45 3.61
C GLY A 41 2.50 1.08 3.36
N GLY A 42 2.29 0.22 2.37
CA GLY A 42 0.99 -0.38 2.11
C GLY A 42 0.40 -0.08 0.75
N LEU A 43 -0.85 -0.43 0.61
CA LEU A 43 -1.60 -0.40 -0.63
C LEU A 43 -2.86 0.43 -0.46
N VAL A 44 -3.13 1.32 -1.41
CA VAL A 44 -4.39 2.05 -1.48
C VAL A 44 -5.15 1.66 -2.75
N HIS A 45 -6.45 1.58 -2.63
CA HIS A 45 -7.34 1.14 -3.70
C HIS A 45 -7.97 2.35 -4.38
N ARG A 46 -7.98 2.36 -5.70
CA ARG A 46 -8.73 3.33 -6.51
C ARG A 46 -9.67 2.59 -7.44
N VAL A 47 -10.85 3.14 -7.61
CA VAL A 47 -11.87 2.62 -8.50
C VAL A 47 -12.13 3.65 -9.58
N ASP A 48 -11.86 3.26 -10.82
CA ASP A 48 -12.17 4.01 -12.03
C ASP A 48 -13.20 3.25 -12.87
N ASP A 49 -13.66 3.84 -13.96
CA ASP A 49 -14.50 3.15 -14.94
C ASP A 49 -13.68 2.81 -16.19
N TYR A 50 -13.85 1.59 -16.71
CA TYR A 50 -13.39 1.28 -18.06
C TYR A 50 -14.27 1.98 -19.10
N PRO A 51 -13.78 2.18 -20.34
CA PRO A 51 -14.60 2.67 -21.45
C PRO A 51 -15.86 1.82 -21.69
N SER A 52 -15.81 0.53 -21.33
CA SER A 52 -16.96 -0.40 -21.38
C SER A 52 -18.03 -0.13 -20.31
N GLY A 53 -17.77 0.76 -19.34
CA GLY A 53 -18.63 1.05 -18.18
C GLY A 53 -18.49 0.07 -17.03
N SER A 54 -17.62 -0.95 -17.14
CA SER A 54 -17.28 -1.83 -16.02
C SER A 54 -16.33 -1.14 -15.04
N LYS A 55 -16.28 -1.59 -13.78
CA LYS A 55 -15.42 -1.01 -12.74
C LYS A 55 -13.97 -1.50 -12.91
N ARG A 56 -13.05 -0.55 -12.96
CA ARG A 56 -11.62 -0.79 -12.94
C ARG A 56 -11.10 -0.61 -11.53
N MET A 57 -10.58 -1.68 -10.92
CA MET A 57 -10.02 -1.68 -9.59
C MET A 57 -8.50 -1.75 -9.68
N VAL A 58 -7.81 -0.77 -9.10
CA VAL A 58 -6.36 -0.66 -9.12
C VAL A 58 -5.84 -0.45 -7.70
N LEU A 59 -4.84 -1.22 -7.30
CA LEU A 59 -4.06 -0.96 -6.10
C LEU A 59 -2.83 -0.13 -6.44
N PHE A 60 -2.46 0.78 -5.55
CA PHE A 60 -1.24 1.58 -5.64
C PHE A 60 -0.37 1.34 -4.41
N ASP A 61 0.89 1.04 -4.63
CA ASP A 61 1.91 1.02 -3.59
C ASP A 61 2.21 2.45 -3.13
N LEU A 62 2.03 2.73 -1.86
CA LEU A 62 2.27 4.03 -1.24
C LEU A 62 3.74 4.47 -1.27
N ARG A 63 4.69 3.55 -1.40
CA ARG A 63 6.13 3.82 -1.38
C ARG A 63 6.68 4.10 -2.77
N THR A 64 6.27 3.31 -3.76
CA THR A 64 6.84 3.37 -5.12
C THR A 64 5.88 3.96 -6.14
N ASN A 65 4.61 4.15 -5.81
CA ASN A 65 3.51 4.50 -6.72
C ASN A 65 3.28 3.47 -7.84
N ARG A 66 3.86 2.27 -7.73
CA ARG A 66 3.56 1.16 -8.65
C ARG A 66 2.09 0.77 -8.52
N SER A 67 1.46 0.48 -9.66
CA SER A 67 0.04 0.09 -9.71
C SER A 67 -0.13 -1.37 -10.09
N PHE A 68 -1.18 -1.98 -9.55
CA PHE A 68 -1.56 -3.38 -9.78
C PHE A 68 -3.04 -3.40 -10.17
N GLU A 69 -3.34 -3.78 -11.38
CA GLU A 69 -4.72 -3.85 -11.88
C GLU A 69 -5.37 -5.15 -11.42
N LEU A 70 -6.30 -5.04 -10.46
CA LEU A 70 -6.99 -6.17 -9.86
C LEU A 70 -8.15 -6.69 -10.71
N SER A 71 -8.77 -5.83 -11.51
CA SER A 71 -9.90 -6.21 -12.38
C SER A 71 -9.43 -6.49 -13.79
N GLN A 72 -10.15 -7.39 -14.48
CA GLN A 72 -9.99 -7.60 -15.92
C GLN A 72 -11.25 -7.11 -16.62
N ASP A 73 -11.08 -6.33 -17.70
CA ASP A 73 -12.21 -5.93 -18.54
C ASP A 73 -12.65 -7.13 -19.42
N LEU A 74 -13.67 -7.85 -18.95
CA LEU A 74 -14.25 -8.97 -19.69
C LEU A 74 -15.49 -8.56 -20.51
N GLY A 75 -15.68 -7.24 -20.70
CA GLY A 75 -16.85 -6.69 -21.39
C GLY A 75 -18.10 -6.65 -20.50
N GLY A 76 -19.07 -5.80 -20.88
CA GLY A 76 -20.26 -5.46 -20.08
C GLY A 76 -21.26 -6.59 -19.76
N ALA A 77 -20.98 -7.83 -20.10
CA ALA A 77 -21.82 -8.99 -19.80
C ALA A 77 -21.35 -9.79 -18.56
N SER A 78 -20.19 -9.48 -17.97
CA SER A 78 -19.67 -10.21 -16.82
C SER A 78 -20.02 -9.49 -15.51
N VAL A 79 -20.91 -10.08 -14.72
CA VAL A 79 -21.34 -9.59 -13.39
C VAL A 79 -20.34 -10.00 -12.29
N ALA A 80 -19.37 -10.87 -12.61
CA ALA A 80 -18.38 -11.35 -11.65
C ALA A 80 -17.12 -10.47 -11.71
N CYS A 81 -16.72 -9.91 -10.56
CA CYS A 81 -15.38 -9.33 -10.38
C CYS A 81 -14.36 -10.45 -10.54
N ASN A 82 -13.79 -10.62 -11.74
CA ASN A 82 -12.63 -11.48 -11.91
C ASN A 82 -11.41 -10.74 -11.40
N LEU A 83 -11.08 -11.01 -10.13
CA LEU A 83 -9.81 -10.57 -9.57
C LEU A 83 -8.67 -11.26 -10.33
N ASN A 84 -7.65 -10.49 -10.67
CA ASN A 84 -6.42 -11.00 -11.26
C ASN A 84 -5.53 -11.61 -10.15
N PRO A 85 -5.39 -12.94 -10.06
CA PRO A 85 -4.63 -13.58 -8.99
C PRO A 85 -3.13 -13.20 -9.01
N GLN A 86 -2.59 -12.94 -10.21
CA GLN A 86 -1.19 -12.52 -10.34
C GLN A 86 -0.99 -11.12 -9.76
N ALA A 87 -1.87 -10.17 -10.09
CA ALA A 87 -1.80 -8.81 -9.54
C ALA A 87 -1.96 -8.83 -8.01
N LEU A 88 -2.84 -9.68 -7.48
CA LEU A 88 -3.01 -9.86 -6.03
C LEU A 88 -1.72 -10.42 -5.39
N SER A 89 -1.09 -11.43 -6.01
CA SER A 89 0.18 -11.99 -5.52
C SER A 89 1.32 -10.98 -5.54
N GLU A 90 1.42 -10.15 -6.59
CA GLU A 90 2.41 -9.07 -6.68
C GLU A 90 2.16 -7.99 -5.64
N ALA A 91 0.90 -7.62 -5.41
CA ALA A 91 0.52 -6.66 -4.36
C ALA A 91 0.82 -7.21 -2.95
N SER A 92 0.58 -8.50 -2.70
CA SER A 92 0.95 -9.20 -1.46
C SER A 92 2.48 -9.14 -1.24
N ALA A 93 3.30 -9.30 -2.29
CA ALA A 93 4.74 -9.16 -2.18
C ALA A 93 5.18 -7.74 -1.75
N VAL A 94 4.46 -6.69 -2.15
CA VAL A 94 4.70 -5.31 -1.68
C VAL A 94 4.47 -5.19 -0.18
N LEU A 95 3.39 -5.77 0.34
CA LEU A 95 3.10 -5.75 1.78
C LEU A 95 4.18 -6.51 2.57
N ARG A 96 4.58 -7.70 2.12
CA ARG A 96 5.67 -8.46 2.75
C ARG A 96 7.01 -7.70 2.72
N GLN A 97 7.29 -6.98 1.64
CA GLN A 97 8.49 -6.14 1.58
C GLN A 97 8.40 -4.96 2.55
N ALA A 98 7.22 -4.32 2.68
CA ALA A 98 7.02 -3.24 3.65
C ALA A 98 7.20 -3.74 5.09
N LEU A 99 6.74 -4.96 5.40
CA LEU A 99 6.97 -5.62 6.68
C LEU A 99 8.46 -5.86 6.94
N ALA A 100 9.18 -6.43 5.97
CA ALA A 100 10.62 -6.70 6.07
C ALA A 100 11.45 -5.43 6.23
N ASP A 101 11.05 -4.33 5.59
CA ASP A 101 11.70 -3.03 5.70
C ASP A 101 11.37 -2.30 7.01
N GLY A 102 10.46 -2.84 7.82
CA GLY A 102 10.13 -2.30 9.14
C GLY A 102 9.46 -0.92 9.09
N VAL A 103 8.41 -0.80 8.26
CA VAL A 103 7.65 0.47 8.19
C VAL A 103 7.06 0.85 9.55
N ASP A 104 6.86 2.15 9.78
CA ASP A 104 6.31 2.67 11.03
C ASP A 104 4.79 2.40 11.15
N LEU A 105 4.09 2.38 10.00
CA LEU A 105 2.66 2.17 9.87
C LEU A 105 2.37 1.59 8.48
N VAL A 106 1.37 0.72 8.39
CA VAL A 106 0.90 0.20 7.11
C VAL A 106 -0.56 0.57 6.85
N VAL A 107 -0.87 0.92 5.60
CA VAL A 107 -2.24 1.08 5.12
C VAL A 107 -2.57 -0.09 4.21
N ILE A 108 -3.57 -0.88 4.58
CA ILE A 108 -4.09 -1.97 3.74
C ILE A 108 -5.54 -1.62 3.41
N ASN A 109 -5.76 -0.97 2.30
CA ASN A 109 -7.09 -0.55 1.88
C ASN A 109 -7.56 -1.50 0.77
N ARG A 110 -8.52 -2.35 1.10
CA ARG A 110 -9.46 -2.44 2.24
C ARG A 110 -9.61 -3.87 2.76
N PHE A 111 -10.23 -4.02 3.93
CA PHE A 111 -10.80 -5.31 4.33
C PHE A 111 -12.17 -5.48 3.68
N GLY A 112 -12.26 -6.38 2.72
CA GLY A 112 -13.45 -6.61 1.89
C GLY A 112 -14.03 -8.01 2.02
N GLY A 113 -14.83 -8.44 1.03
CA GLY A 113 -15.47 -9.76 1.03
C GLY A 113 -14.47 -10.90 0.99
N VAL A 114 -13.39 -10.75 0.22
CA VAL A 114 -12.34 -11.78 0.08
C VAL A 114 -11.63 -12.00 1.42
N GLU A 115 -11.30 -10.93 2.13
CA GLU A 115 -10.70 -10.98 3.46
C GLU A 115 -11.67 -11.52 4.50
N ALA A 116 -12.96 -11.18 4.41
CA ALA A 116 -14.00 -11.70 5.31
C ALA A 116 -14.20 -13.22 5.17
N GLU A 117 -13.82 -13.81 4.04
CA GLU A 117 -13.83 -15.24 3.72
C GLU A 117 -12.49 -15.93 3.97
N GLY A 118 -11.50 -15.20 4.48
CA GLY A 118 -10.17 -15.73 4.83
C GLY A 118 -9.15 -15.72 3.68
N GLY A 119 -9.45 -15.04 2.58
CA GLY A 119 -8.55 -14.84 1.44
C GLY A 119 -7.89 -13.47 1.41
N GLY A 120 -7.51 -13.03 0.22
CA GLY A 120 -6.93 -11.70 0.01
C GLY A 120 -5.68 -11.45 0.83
N PHE A 121 -5.65 -10.35 1.56
CA PHE A 121 -4.50 -9.92 2.38
C PHE A 121 -4.62 -10.32 3.86
N VAL A 122 -5.49 -11.28 4.22
CA VAL A 122 -5.69 -11.68 5.63
C VAL A 122 -4.38 -12.09 6.31
N MET A 123 -3.50 -12.79 5.62
CA MET A 123 -2.20 -13.20 6.16
C MET A 123 -1.32 -11.99 6.44
N GLU A 124 -1.25 -11.05 5.51
CA GLU A 124 -0.48 -9.82 5.66
C GLU A 124 -1.03 -8.95 6.81
N PHE A 125 -2.35 -8.85 6.97
CA PHE A 125 -2.95 -8.22 8.17
C PHE A 125 -2.43 -8.85 9.46
N ALA A 126 -2.46 -10.19 9.55
CA ALA A 126 -1.99 -10.92 10.73
C ALA A 126 -0.50 -10.69 10.98
N ASP A 127 0.33 -10.75 9.94
CA ASP A 127 1.78 -10.57 10.03
C ASP A 127 2.15 -9.18 10.57
N PHE A 128 1.48 -8.11 10.11
CA PHE A 128 1.70 -6.75 10.63
C PHE A 128 1.24 -6.60 12.08
N ILE A 129 0.10 -7.19 12.45
CA ILE A 129 -0.40 -7.18 13.82
C ILE A 129 0.58 -7.91 14.74
N GLU A 130 1.09 -9.08 14.35
CA GLU A 130 2.07 -9.86 15.11
C GLU A 130 3.39 -9.09 15.28
N ALA A 131 3.82 -8.37 14.24
CA ALA A 131 5.00 -7.50 14.29
C ALA A 131 4.78 -6.21 15.12
N GLY A 132 3.58 -5.97 15.63
CA GLY A 132 3.22 -4.75 16.36
C GLY A 132 3.29 -3.49 15.49
N ILE A 133 3.18 -3.62 14.17
CA ILE A 133 3.13 -2.49 13.24
C ILE A 133 1.67 -2.02 13.11
N PRO A 134 1.38 -0.73 13.37
CA PRO A 134 0.03 -0.20 13.26
C PRO A 134 -0.54 -0.38 11.86
N VAL A 135 -1.76 -0.93 11.79
CA VAL A 135 -2.49 -1.17 10.55
C VAL A 135 -3.70 -0.25 10.49
N LEU A 136 -3.83 0.51 9.43
CA LEU A 136 -5.01 1.31 9.10
C LEU A 136 -5.70 0.74 7.86
N THR A 137 -7.00 0.48 7.97
CA THR A 137 -7.81 -0.04 6.85
C THR A 137 -9.15 0.68 6.73
N ALA A 138 -9.94 0.33 5.71
CA ALA A 138 -11.35 0.70 5.58
C ALA A 138 -12.23 -0.54 5.55
N VAL A 139 -13.38 -0.45 6.20
CA VAL A 139 -14.35 -1.55 6.29
C VAL A 139 -15.76 -1.04 5.99
N ALA A 140 -16.35 -1.51 4.91
CA ALA A 140 -17.75 -1.20 4.60
C ALA A 140 -18.71 -1.93 5.54
N ALA A 141 -19.87 -1.35 5.82
CA ALA A 141 -20.90 -1.87 6.74
C ALA A 141 -21.21 -3.36 6.51
N ARG A 142 -21.32 -3.81 5.25
CA ARG A 142 -21.59 -5.22 4.90
C ARG A 142 -20.49 -6.20 5.32
N HIS A 143 -19.27 -5.73 5.58
CA HIS A 143 -18.12 -6.56 5.96
C HIS A 143 -17.77 -6.47 7.45
N GLN A 144 -18.47 -5.62 8.22
CA GLN A 144 -18.21 -5.44 9.66
C GLN A 144 -18.26 -6.74 10.45
N SER A 145 -19.21 -7.64 10.15
CA SER A 145 -19.29 -8.94 10.85
C SER A 145 -18.06 -9.82 10.59
N GLY A 146 -17.52 -9.80 9.38
CA GLY A 146 -16.27 -10.48 9.03
C GLY A 146 -15.07 -9.85 9.73
N TRP A 147 -15.00 -8.52 9.74
CA TRP A 147 -13.98 -7.76 10.44
C TRP A 147 -13.97 -8.02 11.95
N GLN A 148 -15.15 -8.02 12.59
CA GLN A 148 -15.30 -8.35 14.02
C GLN A 148 -14.81 -9.77 14.33
N ARG A 149 -15.13 -10.75 13.46
CA ARG A 149 -14.61 -12.13 13.65
C ARG A 149 -13.09 -12.20 13.51
N PHE A 150 -12.53 -11.51 12.53
CA PHE A 150 -11.08 -11.49 12.28
C PHE A 150 -10.31 -10.84 13.43
N THR A 151 -10.78 -9.70 13.91
CA THR A 151 -10.09 -8.92 14.97
C THR A 151 -10.45 -9.35 16.39
N GLY A 152 -11.49 -10.19 16.58
CA GLY A 152 -12.06 -10.46 17.88
C GLY A 152 -12.64 -9.22 18.58
N GLY A 153 -12.93 -8.16 17.83
CA GLY A 153 -13.38 -6.86 18.33
C GLY A 153 -12.27 -5.99 18.93
N LEU A 154 -11.00 -6.41 18.81
CA LEU A 154 -9.84 -5.70 19.36
C LEU A 154 -9.25 -4.71 18.36
N HIS A 155 -10.04 -3.79 17.84
CA HIS A 155 -9.63 -2.74 16.91
C HIS A 155 -10.24 -1.40 17.30
N ALA A 156 -9.63 -0.31 16.85
CA ALA A 156 -10.23 1.01 16.94
C ALA A 156 -11.17 1.24 15.76
N ALA A 157 -12.46 1.49 16.02
CA ALA A 157 -13.41 1.96 15.02
C ALA A 157 -13.26 3.48 14.89
N LEU A 158 -12.94 3.97 13.72
CA LEU A 158 -12.71 5.39 13.47
C LEU A 158 -13.75 5.93 12.49
N PRO A 159 -14.22 7.17 12.72
CA PRO A 159 -15.10 7.83 11.76
C PRO A 159 -14.36 8.15 10.46
N ALA A 160 -15.11 8.41 9.39
CA ALA A 160 -14.61 8.85 8.10
C ALA A 160 -14.14 10.33 8.14
N ASP A 161 -13.32 10.66 9.12
CA ASP A 161 -12.76 11.99 9.37
C ASP A 161 -11.24 11.94 9.34
N GLU A 162 -10.63 12.73 8.47
CA GLU A 162 -9.18 12.72 8.24
C GLU A 162 -8.39 13.09 9.50
N GLU A 163 -8.87 14.04 10.31
CA GLU A 163 -8.16 14.45 11.52
C GLU A 163 -8.25 13.38 12.62
N ALA A 164 -9.38 12.69 12.74
CA ALA A 164 -9.50 11.53 13.65
C ALA A 164 -8.54 10.41 13.28
N LEU A 165 -8.42 10.08 11.98
CA LEU A 165 -7.47 9.10 11.47
C LEU A 165 -6.02 9.53 11.73
N MET A 166 -5.69 10.80 11.46
CA MET A 166 -4.36 11.36 11.73
C MET A 166 -4.01 11.32 13.21
N ALA A 167 -4.96 11.66 14.09
CA ALA A 167 -4.76 11.63 15.54
C ALA A 167 -4.44 10.21 16.03
N TRP A 168 -5.19 9.20 15.55
CA TRP A 168 -4.92 7.80 15.89
C TRP A 168 -3.55 7.36 15.37
N CYS A 169 -3.23 7.62 14.12
CA CYS A 169 -1.95 7.24 13.54
C CYS A 169 -0.77 7.86 14.30
N ARG A 170 -0.83 9.16 14.61
CA ARG A 170 0.24 9.85 15.38
C ARG A 170 0.39 9.26 16.78
N ALA A 171 -0.72 8.90 17.44
CA ALA A 171 -0.67 8.25 18.75
C ALA A 171 0.03 6.88 18.68
N GLN A 172 -0.25 6.06 17.65
CA GLN A 172 0.41 4.78 17.45
C GLN A 172 1.92 4.95 17.16
N LEU A 173 2.28 5.90 16.30
CA LEU A 173 3.67 6.21 16.00
C LEU A 173 4.44 6.69 17.25
N ALA A 174 3.81 7.50 18.10
CA ALA A 174 4.40 7.96 19.35
C ALA A 174 4.62 6.80 20.34
N ARG A 175 3.66 5.87 20.46
CA ARG A 175 3.79 4.65 21.29
C ARG A 175 4.98 3.81 20.82
N ARG A 176 5.09 3.49 19.53
CA ARG A 176 6.20 2.70 18.98
C ARG A 176 7.58 3.33 19.23
N LYS A 177 7.67 4.66 19.13
CA LYS A 177 8.90 5.40 19.45
C LYS A 177 9.25 5.28 20.93
N ALA A 178 8.27 5.36 21.82
CA ALA A 178 8.47 5.22 23.27
C ALA A 178 8.90 3.79 23.66
N ASP A 179 8.36 2.78 22.98
CA ASP A 179 8.67 1.37 23.23
C ASP A 179 9.99 0.91 22.58
N GLY A 180 10.69 1.81 21.87
CA GLY A 180 11.97 1.50 21.21
C GLY A 180 11.84 0.53 20.02
N THR A 181 10.62 0.29 19.54
CA THR A 181 10.30 -0.68 18.50
C THR A 181 10.48 -0.12 17.07
N VAL A 182 10.80 1.17 16.94
CA VAL A 182 11.11 1.77 15.64
C VAL A 182 12.56 1.47 15.29
N PRO A 183 12.87 0.73 14.22
CA PRO A 183 14.23 0.65 13.71
C PRO A 183 14.67 2.09 13.39
N ALA A 184 15.84 2.47 13.94
CA ALA A 184 16.45 3.75 13.58
C ALA A 184 16.46 3.81 12.05
N SER A 185 15.78 4.80 11.49
CA SER A 185 15.71 5.00 10.05
C SER A 185 17.09 4.81 9.46
N ALA A 186 17.27 3.78 8.65
CA ALA A 186 18.47 3.63 7.85
C ALA A 186 18.56 4.91 7.02
N LYS A 187 19.44 5.82 7.41
CA LYS A 187 19.86 6.92 6.57
C LYS A 187 20.31 6.28 5.28
N ALA A 188 19.55 6.47 4.21
CA ALA A 188 20.00 6.19 2.89
C ALA A 188 21.20 7.13 2.64
N ASP A 189 22.40 6.65 2.92
CA ASP A 189 23.62 7.19 2.34
C ASP A 189 23.54 6.91 0.84
N VAL A 190 22.98 7.86 0.12
CA VAL A 190 23.21 7.97 -1.32
C VAL A 190 24.61 8.56 -1.44
N PRO A 191 25.62 7.78 -1.89
CA PRO A 191 26.92 8.37 -2.13
C PRO A 191 26.79 9.41 -3.23
N PRO A 192 27.46 10.58 -3.11
CA PRO A 192 27.44 11.58 -4.15
C PRO A 192 28.05 10.96 -5.42
N GLN A 193 27.31 11.01 -6.52
CA GLN A 193 27.84 10.70 -7.83
C GLN A 193 28.91 11.76 -8.15
N THR A 194 30.17 11.40 -7.96
CA THR A 194 31.31 12.18 -8.47
C THR A 194 31.25 12.12 -9.98
N GLY A 195 30.89 13.23 -10.58
CA GLY A 195 31.07 13.48 -11.99
C GLY A 195 32.56 13.35 -12.33
N GLY A 196 32.92 12.35 -13.09
CA GLY A 196 34.21 12.23 -13.74
C GLY A 196 34.15 12.96 -15.08
N ASP A 197 34.80 14.09 -15.06
CA ASP A 197 35.01 14.95 -16.25
C ASP A 197 36.16 14.39 -17.10
N ALA A 198 36.01 14.61 -18.39
CA ALA A 198 37.01 14.78 -19.42
C ALA A 198 38.07 13.69 -19.73
N GLY A 199 38.03 13.27 -20.93
CA GLY A 199 39.13 12.67 -21.64
C GLY A 199 38.91 12.74 -23.15
N ALA A 200 39.11 13.93 -23.72
CA ALA A 200 39.26 14.09 -25.16
C ALA A 200 40.55 13.43 -25.62
N SER A 201 40.51 12.59 -26.62
CA SER A 201 41.66 12.35 -27.51
C SER A 201 41.17 12.06 -28.91
N GLU A 202 41.59 12.98 -29.77
CA GLU A 202 41.54 12.96 -31.21
C GLU A 202 42.23 11.73 -31.81
N GLY A 203 41.78 11.27 -32.94
CA GLY A 203 42.72 10.61 -33.83
C GLY A 203 42.18 9.58 -34.78
N ARG A 204 41.95 10.06 -35.97
CA ARG A 204 42.20 9.46 -37.30
C ARG A 204 41.03 8.81 -38.04
N VAL A 205 40.61 9.62 -38.98
CA VAL A 205 40.02 9.30 -40.30
C VAL A 205 40.81 8.24 -41.06
N ARG A 206 40.13 7.21 -41.54
CA ARG A 206 40.50 6.47 -42.76
C ARG A 206 39.23 5.95 -43.44
N THR A 207 38.91 6.50 -44.58
CA THR A 207 38.07 6.00 -45.66
C THR A 207 38.93 5.45 -46.77
N PRO A 208 38.40 4.87 -47.87
CA PRO A 208 37.50 3.73 -48.05
C PRO A 208 38.10 2.66 -49.01
N GLY A 209 37.55 1.48 -49.04
CA GLY A 209 37.84 0.44 -50.03
C GLY A 209 36.56 -0.02 -50.73
N ARG A 210 36.48 0.22 -52.01
CA ARG A 210 35.43 -0.16 -52.99
C ARG A 210 35.50 -1.66 -53.32
N HIS A 211 34.32 -2.28 -53.48
CA HIS A 211 33.81 -3.26 -54.43
C HIS A 211 34.75 -4.38 -54.99
N PRO A 212 34.25 -5.52 -55.51
CA PRO A 212 33.03 -5.67 -56.32
C PRO A 212 32.12 -6.89 -56.08
N ALA A 213 30.99 -6.86 -56.77
CA ALA A 213 29.98 -7.86 -57.01
C ALA A 213 30.46 -9.07 -57.81
N LEU A 214 29.66 -10.14 -57.77
CA LEU A 214 29.37 -11.23 -58.71
C LEU A 214 29.12 -12.53 -57.87
N ALA A 215 28.09 -13.29 -58.00
CA ALA A 215 27.16 -13.65 -59.07
C ALA A 215 25.87 -14.16 -58.33
#